data_93bb1ab990addf5bebb70ab44a941bc6
#
_entry.id   93bb1ab990addf5bebb70ab44a941bc6
#
_cell.length_a   1.000
_cell.length_b   1.000
_cell.length_c   1.000
_cell.angle_alpha   90.00
_cell.angle_beta   90.00
_cell.angle_gamma   90.00
#
_symmetry.space_group_name_H-M   'P 1'
#
loop_
_entity.id
_entity.type
_entity.pdbx_description
1 polymer ?
#
loop_
_entity_poly.entity_id
_entity_poly.type
_entity_poly.pdbx_seq_one_letter_code
_entity_poly.pdbx_strand_id
1 'polypeptide(L)'
;RLFRRQRQMCIRDRKYVFPRPMLHSGTLDMSFSGLKTAVLYEVQKINDLPAEIPHIAASFQQAAFDVLEKKIEQSFLETGNETLVLAGGVAANKTLRQRMSSLQEALGVKVLYPPIKHCTDNAAMIAYLGSLKDIGKNDYNSSARAKWPLNMI
;
A
#
# COMPACT_ATOMS: atom_id res chain seq x y z
N ARG A 1 -10.84 -18.94 12.38
CA ARG A 1 -10.07 -19.17 13.64
C ARG A 1 -8.57 -18.97 13.47
N LEU A 2 -7.96 -19.26 12.31
CA LEU A 2 -6.53 -19.01 12.02
C LEU A 2 -6.18 -17.50 12.04
N PHE A 3 -7.02 -16.65 11.44
CA PHE A 3 -6.83 -15.20 11.41
C PHE A 3 -6.78 -14.55 12.80
N ARG A 4 -7.52 -15.10 13.77
CA ARG A 4 -7.51 -14.59 15.14
C ARG A 4 -6.19 -14.90 15.86
N ARG A 5 -5.55 -16.05 15.57
CA ARG A 5 -4.25 -16.41 16.13
C ARG A 5 -3.08 -15.62 15.51
N GLN A 6 -3.10 -15.40 14.18
CA GLN A 6 -2.10 -14.54 13.53
C GLN A 6 -2.20 -13.08 14.01
N ARG A 7 -3.42 -12.53 14.15
CA ARG A 7 -3.63 -11.20 14.74
C ARG A 7 -3.10 -11.12 16.18
N GLN A 8 -3.24 -12.15 16.98
CA GLN A 8 -2.74 -12.17 18.36
C GLN A 8 -1.21 -12.29 18.45
N MET A 9 -0.56 -12.99 17.52
CA MET A 9 0.91 -13.08 17.47
C MET A 9 1.54 -11.73 17.06
N CYS A 10 0.94 -11.02 16.11
CA CYS A 10 1.40 -9.69 15.72
C CYS A 10 1.08 -8.58 16.75
N ILE A 11 0.17 -8.80 17.69
CA ILE A 11 -0.21 -7.82 18.73
C ILE A 11 0.85 -7.76 19.85
N ARG A 12 1.60 -8.84 20.10
CA ARG A 12 2.59 -8.90 21.18
C ARG A 12 3.83 -8.03 20.97
N ASP A 13 4.17 -7.71 19.72
CA ASP A 13 5.40 -6.96 19.39
C ASP A 13 5.16 -5.48 19.11
N ARG A 14 3.92 -4.99 19.28
CA ARG A 14 3.56 -3.59 19.01
C ARG A 14 3.69 -2.75 20.26
N LYS A 15 4.75 -1.97 20.31
CA LYS A 15 4.95 -1.00 21.38
C LYS A 15 3.98 0.19 21.29
N TYR A 16 3.60 0.59 20.05
CA TYR A 16 2.73 1.74 19.77
C TYR A 16 1.41 1.31 19.13
N VAL A 17 0.32 1.97 19.53
CA VAL A 17 -1.01 1.77 18.93
C VAL A 17 -1.36 3.00 18.10
N PHE A 18 -1.27 2.85 16.78
CA PHE A 18 -1.66 3.91 15.85
C PHE A 18 -3.08 3.71 15.30
N PRO A 19 -3.79 4.81 14.95
CA PRO A 19 -5.11 4.73 14.36
C PRO A 19 -5.10 4.04 12.99
N ARG A 20 -6.24 3.46 12.60
CA ARG A 20 -6.51 2.88 11.28
C ARG A 20 -7.62 3.71 10.62
N PRO A 21 -7.29 4.87 10.03
CA PRO A 21 -8.32 5.73 9.47
C PRO A 21 -9.11 5.01 8.39
N MET A 22 -10.42 5.23 8.38
CA MET A 22 -11.37 4.67 7.41
C MET A 22 -11.43 3.13 7.34
N LEU A 23 -10.85 2.40 8.30
CA LEU A 23 -10.87 0.92 8.31
C LEU A 23 -12.29 0.35 8.23
N HIS A 24 -13.26 1.03 8.83
CA HIS A 24 -14.66 0.62 8.92
C HIS A 24 -15.63 1.63 8.27
N SER A 25 -15.17 2.42 7.30
CA SER A 25 -16.01 3.44 6.64
C SER A 25 -17.11 2.88 5.75
N GLY A 26 -17.08 1.59 5.42
CA GLY A 26 -18.01 0.99 4.46
C GLY A 26 -17.73 1.34 2.99
N THR A 27 -16.76 2.20 2.69
CA THR A 27 -16.31 2.55 1.33
C THR A 27 -14.92 2.01 1.04
N LEU A 28 -14.50 1.99 -0.21
CA LEU A 28 -13.13 1.61 -0.62
C LEU A 28 -12.12 2.75 -0.46
N ASP A 29 -12.58 3.93 -0.03
CA ASP A 29 -11.69 5.06 0.20
C ASP A 29 -10.66 4.78 1.28
N MET A 30 -9.48 5.37 1.14
CA MET A 30 -8.36 5.27 2.07
C MET A 30 -7.84 6.65 2.44
N SER A 31 -7.42 6.81 3.69
CA SER A 31 -6.72 8.01 4.15
C SER A 31 -5.63 7.63 5.13
N PHE A 32 -4.46 8.21 4.96
CA PHE A 32 -3.31 8.04 5.87
C PHE A 32 -2.93 9.35 6.58
N SER A 33 -3.67 10.45 6.35
CA SER A 33 -3.37 11.74 6.97
C SER A 33 -3.45 11.69 8.50
N GLY A 34 -4.50 11.11 9.06
CA GLY A 34 -4.65 10.92 10.50
C GLY A 34 -3.57 9.99 11.10
N LEU A 35 -3.16 8.96 10.38
CA LEU A 35 -2.07 8.08 10.80
C LEU A 35 -0.73 8.85 10.86
N LYS A 36 -0.42 9.67 9.84
CA LYS A 36 0.77 10.53 9.82
C LYS A 36 0.81 11.49 11.02
N THR A 37 -0.31 12.14 11.30
CA THR A 37 -0.44 13.09 12.43
C THR A 37 -0.26 12.39 13.78
N ALA A 38 -0.82 11.20 13.95
CA ALA A 38 -0.68 10.41 15.18
C ALA A 38 0.78 10.01 15.43
N VAL A 39 1.52 9.60 14.38
CA VAL A 39 2.96 9.31 14.48
C VAL A 39 3.74 10.56 14.88
N LEU A 40 3.45 11.70 14.26
CA LEU A 40 4.11 12.97 14.60
C LEU A 40 3.95 13.33 16.08
N TYR A 41 2.73 13.26 16.62
CA TYR A 41 2.48 13.53 18.03
C TYR A 41 3.14 12.52 18.97
N GLU A 42 3.24 11.25 18.57
CA GLU A 42 3.90 10.26 19.39
C GLU A 42 5.42 10.47 19.42
N VAL A 43 6.04 10.76 18.29
CA VAL A 43 7.46 11.09 18.16
C VAL A 43 7.85 12.28 19.04
N GLN A 44 6.98 13.29 19.15
CA GLN A 44 7.25 14.50 19.98
C GLN A 44 7.31 14.20 21.48
N LYS A 45 6.76 13.09 21.94
CA LYS A 45 6.73 12.71 23.38
C LYS A 45 7.96 11.87 23.79
N ILE A 46 8.76 11.43 22.82
CA ILE A 46 9.85 10.46 23.03
C ILE A 46 11.15 11.18 23.28
N ASN A 47 11.80 10.88 24.40
CA ASN A 47 13.09 11.45 24.76
C ASN A 47 14.26 10.78 24.01
N ASP A 48 14.25 9.45 23.88
CA ASP A 48 15.25 8.68 23.13
C ASP A 48 14.65 8.14 21.82
N LEU A 49 14.53 9.03 20.85
CA LEU A 49 13.94 8.69 19.55
C LEU A 49 14.74 7.62 18.79
N PRO A 50 16.08 7.62 18.75
CA PRO A 50 16.85 6.58 18.05
C PRO A 50 16.52 5.17 18.49
N ALA A 51 16.35 4.92 19.80
CA ALA A 51 15.97 3.61 20.31
C ALA A 51 14.54 3.18 19.93
N GLU A 52 13.65 4.15 19.74
CA GLU A 52 12.23 3.90 19.49
C GLU A 52 11.85 3.83 18.00
N ILE A 53 12.69 4.34 17.09
CA ILE A 53 12.42 4.33 15.63
C ILE A 53 11.99 2.96 15.11
N PRO A 54 12.65 1.82 15.43
CA PRO A 54 12.24 0.52 14.92
C PRO A 54 10.82 0.13 15.37
N HIS A 55 10.46 0.43 16.61
CA HIS A 55 9.15 0.12 17.18
C HIS A 55 8.04 0.98 16.57
N ILE A 56 8.31 2.27 16.39
CA ILE A 56 7.41 3.21 15.72
C ILE A 56 7.19 2.78 14.27
N ALA A 57 8.27 2.47 13.53
CA ALA A 57 8.21 2.05 12.14
C ALA A 57 7.42 0.75 11.97
N ALA A 58 7.64 -0.23 12.82
CA ALA A 58 6.89 -1.49 12.81
C ALA A 58 5.40 -1.27 13.10
N SER A 59 5.08 -0.46 14.10
CA SER A 59 3.69 -0.16 14.48
C SER A 59 2.96 0.66 13.42
N PHE A 60 3.64 1.63 12.80
CA PHE A 60 3.13 2.41 11.67
C PHE A 60 2.84 1.52 10.46
N GLN A 61 3.82 0.71 10.05
CA GLN A 61 3.68 -0.21 8.93
C GLN A 61 2.49 -1.15 9.14
N GLN A 62 2.35 -1.69 10.35
CA GLN A 62 1.24 -2.56 10.70
C GLN A 62 -0.11 -1.84 10.56
N ALA A 63 -0.23 -0.61 11.09
CA ALA A 63 -1.48 0.15 11.01
C ALA A 63 -1.87 0.45 9.56
N ALA A 64 -0.89 0.84 8.73
CA ALA A 64 -1.11 1.10 7.31
C ALA A 64 -1.55 -0.17 6.56
N PHE A 65 -0.90 -1.31 6.80
CA PHE A 65 -1.22 -2.56 6.12
C PHE A 65 -2.54 -3.17 6.59
N ASP A 66 -2.95 -2.96 7.83
CA ASP A 66 -4.28 -3.37 8.31
C ASP A 66 -5.39 -2.67 7.50
N VAL A 67 -5.21 -1.38 7.18
CA VAL A 67 -6.16 -0.64 6.34
C VAL A 67 -6.15 -1.18 4.91
N LEU A 68 -4.97 -1.32 4.29
CA LEU A 68 -4.85 -1.83 2.92
C LEU A 68 -5.47 -3.22 2.77
N GLU A 69 -5.12 -4.15 3.66
CA GLU A 69 -5.64 -5.52 3.63
C GLU A 69 -7.17 -5.54 3.74
N LYS A 70 -7.72 -4.75 4.67
CA LYS A 70 -9.18 -4.68 4.85
C LYS A 70 -9.89 -4.11 3.62
N LYS A 71 -9.33 -3.07 3.00
CA LYS A 71 -9.91 -2.48 1.78
C LYS A 71 -9.80 -3.42 0.58
N ILE A 72 -8.71 -4.16 0.47
CA ILE A 72 -8.55 -5.20 -0.56
C ILE A 72 -9.58 -6.32 -0.36
N GLU A 73 -9.74 -6.85 0.85
CA GLU A 73 -10.81 -7.83 1.15
C GLU A 73 -12.18 -7.33 0.72
N GLN A 74 -12.51 -6.09 1.11
CA GLN A 74 -13.79 -5.46 0.78
C GLN A 74 -13.96 -5.31 -0.74
N SER A 75 -12.89 -4.91 -1.47
CA SER A 75 -12.96 -4.75 -2.92
C SER A 75 -13.27 -6.05 -3.65
N PHE A 76 -12.71 -7.17 -3.22
CA PHE A 76 -13.05 -8.49 -3.78
C PHE A 76 -14.53 -8.83 -3.58
N LEU A 77 -15.06 -8.55 -2.38
CA LEU A 77 -16.47 -8.81 -2.07
C LEU A 77 -17.43 -7.93 -2.88
N GLU A 78 -17.07 -6.67 -3.10
CA GLU A 78 -17.91 -5.71 -3.81
C GLU A 78 -17.86 -5.87 -5.34
N THR A 79 -16.69 -6.22 -5.89
CA THR A 79 -16.49 -6.26 -7.35
C THR A 79 -16.63 -7.65 -7.95
N GLY A 80 -16.50 -8.70 -7.13
CA GLY A 80 -16.45 -10.08 -7.60
C GLY A 80 -15.19 -10.41 -8.43
N ASN A 81 -14.20 -9.52 -8.47
CA ASN A 81 -12.93 -9.79 -9.15
C ASN A 81 -12.12 -10.85 -8.40
N GLU A 82 -11.41 -11.68 -9.13
CA GLU A 82 -10.56 -12.75 -8.58
C GLU A 82 -9.05 -12.43 -8.67
N THR A 83 -8.70 -11.27 -9.24
CA THR A 83 -7.30 -10.89 -9.44
C THR A 83 -7.02 -9.49 -8.90
N LEU A 84 -5.97 -9.39 -8.07
CA LEU A 84 -5.39 -8.14 -7.59
C LEU A 84 -4.05 -7.90 -8.28
N VAL A 85 -3.84 -6.71 -8.79
CA VAL A 85 -2.51 -6.24 -9.23
C VAL A 85 -1.98 -5.24 -8.20
N LEU A 86 -0.87 -5.57 -7.55
CA LEU A 86 -0.21 -4.71 -6.59
C LEU A 86 1.05 -4.09 -7.22
N ALA A 87 1.03 -2.78 -7.47
CA ALA A 87 2.10 -2.05 -8.14
C ALA A 87 2.53 -0.80 -7.35
N GLY A 88 3.57 -0.11 -7.82
CA GLY A 88 4.13 1.08 -7.17
C GLY A 88 5.14 0.77 -6.06
N GLY A 89 5.77 1.80 -5.49
CA GLY A 89 6.89 1.66 -4.56
C GLY A 89 6.58 0.82 -3.32
N VAL A 90 5.37 0.93 -2.78
CA VAL A 90 4.93 0.15 -1.61
C VAL A 90 4.83 -1.35 -1.91
N ALA A 91 4.58 -1.74 -3.16
CA ALA A 91 4.56 -3.13 -3.59
C ALA A 91 5.93 -3.84 -3.50
N ALA A 92 7.03 -3.10 -3.30
CA ALA A 92 8.35 -3.66 -3.00
C ALA A 92 8.49 -4.14 -1.56
N ASN A 93 7.59 -3.73 -0.65
CA ASN A 93 7.67 -4.07 0.76
C ASN A 93 7.41 -5.57 0.99
N LYS A 94 8.41 -6.23 1.60
CA LYS A 94 8.36 -7.70 1.83
C LYS A 94 7.22 -8.10 2.76
N THR A 95 6.97 -7.34 3.82
CA THR A 95 5.89 -7.63 4.79
C THR A 95 4.51 -7.51 4.13
N LEU A 96 4.32 -6.49 3.28
CA LEU A 96 3.07 -6.37 2.53
C LEU A 96 2.87 -7.57 1.59
N ARG A 97 3.91 -7.97 0.85
CA ARG A 97 3.83 -9.16 -0.03
C ARG A 97 3.50 -10.43 0.73
N GLN A 98 4.10 -10.65 1.91
CA GLN A 98 3.76 -11.80 2.76
C GLN A 98 2.29 -11.77 3.20
N ARG A 99 1.78 -10.61 3.62
CA ARG A 99 0.36 -10.46 3.98
C ARG A 99 -0.57 -10.72 2.79
N MET A 100 -0.21 -10.23 1.60
CA MET A 100 -0.99 -10.49 0.39
C MET A 100 -0.95 -11.95 -0.04
N SER A 101 0.16 -12.65 0.16
CA SER A 101 0.20 -14.11 -0.07
C SER A 101 -0.74 -14.86 0.87
N SER A 102 -0.77 -14.48 2.16
CA SER A 102 -1.73 -15.08 3.11
C SER A 102 -3.19 -14.75 2.75
N LEU A 103 -3.45 -13.54 2.26
CA LEU A 103 -4.76 -13.13 1.79
C LEU A 103 -5.19 -13.92 0.54
N GLN A 104 -4.28 -14.12 -0.41
CA GLN A 104 -4.48 -14.94 -1.61
C GLN A 104 -4.90 -16.36 -1.23
N GLU A 105 -4.20 -17.00 -0.29
CA GLU A 105 -4.53 -18.35 0.17
C GLU A 105 -5.90 -18.40 0.87
N ALA A 106 -6.20 -17.38 1.67
CA ALA A 106 -7.43 -17.33 2.46
C ALA A 106 -8.69 -17.08 1.64
N LEU A 107 -8.58 -16.28 0.58
CA LEU A 107 -9.71 -15.88 -0.27
C LEU A 107 -9.79 -16.66 -1.59
N GLY A 108 -8.75 -17.44 -1.94
CA GLY A 108 -8.70 -18.15 -3.22
C GLY A 108 -8.52 -17.21 -4.43
N VAL A 109 -8.01 -16.01 -4.21
CA VAL A 109 -7.81 -14.99 -5.25
C VAL A 109 -6.38 -14.99 -5.77
N LYS A 110 -6.14 -14.38 -6.93
CA LYS A 110 -4.81 -14.26 -7.52
C LYS A 110 -4.21 -12.89 -7.23
N VAL A 111 -2.99 -12.84 -6.69
CA VAL A 111 -2.24 -11.59 -6.50
C VAL A 111 -1.02 -11.56 -7.42
N LEU A 112 -0.92 -10.50 -8.22
CA LEU A 112 0.17 -10.27 -9.17
C LEU A 112 1.03 -9.09 -8.71
N TYR A 113 2.35 -9.25 -8.80
CA TYR A 113 3.32 -8.20 -8.47
C TYR A 113 4.33 -8.05 -9.61
N PRO A 114 4.78 -6.83 -9.93
CA PRO A 114 5.96 -6.67 -10.75
C PRO A 114 7.22 -7.15 -10.00
N PRO A 115 8.30 -7.49 -10.72
CA PRO A 115 9.62 -7.63 -10.11
C PRO A 115 9.98 -6.40 -9.28
N ILE A 116 10.69 -6.58 -8.15
CA ILE A 116 10.99 -5.48 -7.21
C ILE A 116 11.65 -4.29 -7.90
N LYS A 117 12.56 -4.55 -8.85
CA LYS A 117 13.24 -3.51 -9.65
C LYS A 117 12.32 -2.63 -10.50
N HIS A 118 11.07 -3.06 -10.72
CA HIS A 118 10.04 -2.32 -11.47
C HIS A 118 8.93 -1.77 -10.60
N CYS A 119 9.03 -1.89 -9.27
CA CYS A 119 8.04 -1.32 -8.35
C CYS A 119 8.17 0.19 -8.18
N THR A 120 9.37 0.75 -8.38
CA THR A 120 9.61 2.18 -8.36
C THR A 120 9.65 2.76 -9.76
N ASP A 121 9.62 4.08 -9.88
CA ASP A 121 9.70 4.78 -11.16
C ASP A 121 10.93 4.31 -11.95
N ASN A 122 10.72 3.96 -13.21
CA ASN A 122 11.78 3.47 -14.09
C ASN A 122 11.47 3.78 -15.56
N ALA A 123 12.51 3.94 -16.35
CA ALA A 123 12.38 4.27 -17.77
C ALA A 123 11.70 3.16 -18.59
N ALA A 124 11.83 1.89 -18.16
CA ALA A 124 11.27 0.77 -18.92
C ALA A 124 9.72 0.81 -18.96
N MET A 125 9.06 1.23 -17.87
CA MET A 125 7.58 1.34 -17.86
C MET A 125 7.09 2.46 -18.81
N ILE A 126 7.85 3.55 -18.94
CA ILE A 126 7.52 4.66 -19.83
C ILE A 126 7.79 4.25 -21.30
N ALA A 127 8.92 3.60 -21.56
CA ALA A 127 9.23 3.08 -22.88
C ALA A 127 8.20 2.06 -23.37
N TYR A 128 7.77 1.16 -22.47
CA TYR A 128 6.72 0.19 -22.76
C TYR A 128 5.37 0.86 -23.06
N LEU A 129 4.96 1.82 -22.24
CA LEU A 129 3.74 2.59 -22.48
C LEU A 129 3.82 3.35 -23.82
N GLY A 130 4.97 3.95 -24.13
CA GLY A 130 5.23 4.60 -25.40
C GLY A 130 5.12 3.66 -26.59
N SER A 131 5.56 2.40 -26.45
CA SER A 131 5.45 1.40 -27.53
C SER A 131 4.02 0.92 -27.79
N LEU A 132 3.13 1.03 -26.80
CA LEU A 132 1.72 0.68 -26.92
C LEU A 132 0.86 1.82 -27.52
N LYS A 133 1.35 3.04 -27.42
CA LYS A 133 0.69 4.21 -28.02
C LYS A 133 1.35 4.51 -29.35
N ASP A 134 0.54 4.63 -30.39
CA ASP A 134 1.00 5.17 -31.67
C ASP A 134 1.30 6.66 -31.49
N ILE A 135 2.54 6.96 -31.08
CA ILE A 135 3.04 8.32 -30.90
C ILE A 135 3.33 8.87 -32.31
N GLY A 136 2.27 9.15 -33.05
CA GLY A 136 2.39 9.83 -34.32
C GLY A 136 2.94 11.23 -34.11
N LYS A 137 4.12 11.50 -34.68
CA LYS A 137 4.85 12.77 -34.75
C LYS A 137 5.37 13.29 -33.39
N ASN A 138 6.67 13.40 -33.31
CA ASN A 138 7.43 13.99 -32.22
C ASN A 138 6.97 15.44 -31.94
N ASP A 139 6.08 15.60 -30.96
CA ASP A 139 5.79 16.90 -30.40
C ASP A 139 6.77 17.14 -29.23
N TYR A 140 7.88 17.78 -29.54
CA TYR A 140 8.89 18.15 -28.53
C TYR A 140 8.44 19.32 -27.64
N ASN A 141 7.24 19.86 -27.83
CA ASN A 141 6.69 20.97 -27.05
C ASN A 141 5.91 20.51 -25.81
N SER A 142 5.94 19.22 -25.49
CA SER A 142 5.28 18.69 -24.28
C SER A 142 5.93 19.21 -23.03
N SER A 143 5.17 19.85 -22.14
CA SER A 143 5.64 20.27 -20.80
C SER A 143 5.32 19.21 -19.76
N ALA A 144 6.20 19.04 -18.78
CA ALA A 144 5.94 18.16 -17.63
C ALA A 144 4.75 18.67 -16.82
N ARG A 145 3.84 17.77 -16.43
CA ARG A 145 2.70 18.08 -15.56
C ARG A 145 2.86 17.36 -14.23
N ALA A 146 2.83 18.09 -13.14
CA ALA A 146 2.95 17.53 -11.78
C ALA A 146 1.70 16.74 -11.34
N LYS A 147 0.54 17.03 -11.93
CA LYS A 147 -0.72 16.33 -11.68
C LYS A 147 -1.41 16.07 -13.01
N TRP A 148 -1.76 14.82 -13.25
CA TRP A 148 -2.53 14.42 -14.42
C TRP A 148 -3.75 13.59 -13.98
N PRO A 149 -4.98 14.05 -14.23
CA PRO A 149 -6.18 13.28 -13.90
C PRO A 149 -6.23 11.97 -14.69
N LEU A 150 -6.59 10.87 -14.01
CA LEU A 150 -6.66 9.53 -14.64
C LEU A 150 -7.69 9.43 -15.77
N ASN A 151 -8.73 10.26 -15.74
CA ASN A 151 -9.76 10.33 -16.78
C ASN A 151 -9.32 11.08 -18.05
N MET A 152 -8.09 11.56 -18.10
CA MET A 152 -7.50 12.24 -19.27
C MET A 152 -6.40 11.42 -19.97
N ILE A 153 -6.27 10.14 -19.62
CA ILE A 153 -5.29 9.22 -20.22
C ILE A 153 -5.90 8.45 -21.38
#